data_55e56cbda2c6a04bdb2600ca8a00fdd1
#
_entry.id   55e56cbda2c6a04bdb2600ca8a00fdd1
#
_cell.length_a   1.000
_cell.length_b   1.000
_cell.length_c   1.000
_cell.angle_alpha   90.00
_cell.angle_beta   90.00
_cell.angle_gamma   90.00
#
_symmetry.space_group_name_H-M   'P 1'
#
loop_
_entity.id
_entity.type
_entity.pdbx_description
1 polymer ?
#
loop_
_entity_poly.entity_id
_entity_poly.type
_entity_poly.pdbx_seq_one_letter_code
_entity_poly.pdbx_strand_id
1 'polypeptide(L)'
;MTVDVGVEKRTRMQRRPLWRHPKWTKAHRWITLIVGVQLLCWIVSGAVFVFNDIDNVHGDYEFERPIAAAVDPGLLGARARRAAAALTAASGGIGGVSKVVLTTRMGRPVFAVYQGNARTPLGFVDAETGTVVGPIQAAQAEGIAKAHYKGSAGVRSVRWLEAAPLEYRGGPLPVYRVDFDDSKHTSFFISPESGAVVMRRNRPWRIFDFFWMLHTMDYANRDDFNHRLIRTVAVLAALAGLSGAVLLFQRFLPLRRGRGPDSNRA
;
A
#
# COMPACT_ATOMS: atom_id res chain seq x y z
N MET A 1 11.87 52.37 75.76
CA MET A 1 10.74 52.16 74.90
C MET A 1 11.28 51.70 73.56
N THR A 2 11.48 50.40 73.43
CA THR A 2 12.08 49.77 72.26
C THR A 2 10.95 49.19 71.42
N VAL A 3 10.77 49.70 70.21
CA VAL A 3 9.79 49.20 69.23
C VAL A 3 10.41 48.03 68.47
N ASP A 4 9.86 46.81 68.70
CA ASP A 4 10.21 45.63 68.01
C ASP A 4 9.49 45.57 66.63
N VAL A 5 10.23 45.77 65.56
CA VAL A 5 9.69 45.70 64.19
C VAL A 5 9.77 44.23 63.71
N GLY A 6 8.64 43.52 63.88
CA GLY A 6 8.48 42.20 63.39
C GLY A 6 8.66 42.11 61.88
N VAL A 7 9.75 41.53 61.41
CA VAL A 7 10.01 41.23 60.02
C VAL A 7 9.20 39.98 59.63
N GLU A 8 8.07 40.22 58.99
CA GLU A 8 7.21 39.15 58.40
C GLU A 8 7.94 38.46 57.28
N LYS A 9 8.47 37.27 57.53
CA LYS A 9 9.05 36.37 56.50
C LYS A 9 7.96 35.92 55.57
N ARG A 10 7.76 36.66 54.47
CA ARG A 10 6.96 36.16 53.33
C ARG A 10 7.60 34.90 52.78
N THR A 11 7.10 33.75 53.15
CA THR A 11 7.40 32.45 52.54
C THR A 11 6.93 32.46 51.11
N ARG A 12 7.85 32.72 50.20
CA ARG A 12 7.64 32.57 48.74
C ARG A 12 7.30 31.14 48.46
N MET A 13 6.00 30.83 48.34
CA MET A 13 5.51 29.53 47.88
C MET A 13 6.07 29.30 46.49
N GLN A 14 7.14 28.52 46.39
CA GLN A 14 7.67 28.02 45.09
C GLN A 14 6.59 27.16 44.47
N ARG A 15 5.78 27.72 43.58
CA ARG A 15 4.86 26.94 42.78
C ARG A 15 5.67 25.91 41.97
N ARG A 16 5.54 24.64 42.34
CA ARG A 16 6.12 23.53 41.53
C ARG A 16 5.54 23.61 40.15
N PRO A 17 6.35 23.59 39.09
CA PRO A 17 5.84 23.65 37.73
C PRO A 17 4.87 22.50 37.47
N LEU A 18 3.78 22.79 36.76
CA LEU A 18 2.65 21.86 36.50
C LEU A 18 3.06 20.46 36.04
N TRP A 19 4.17 20.34 35.27
CA TRP A 19 4.67 19.07 34.78
C TRP A 19 5.30 18.15 35.86
N ARG A 20 5.61 18.64 37.06
CA ARG A 20 6.05 17.81 38.21
C ARG A 20 4.89 17.25 39.03
N HIS A 21 3.64 17.47 38.59
CA HIS A 21 2.48 16.91 39.29
C HIS A 21 2.39 15.40 39.05
N PRO A 22 2.24 14.55 40.10
CA PRO A 22 2.25 13.09 39.96
C PRO A 22 1.19 12.53 39.02
N LYS A 23 0.09 13.25 38.80
CA LYS A 23 -0.94 12.85 37.82
C LYS A 23 -0.45 12.96 36.38
N TRP A 24 0.33 14.01 36.04
CA TRP A 24 0.90 14.20 34.70
C TRP A 24 1.95 13.14 34.35
N THR A 25 2.82 12.78 35.30
CA THR A 25 3.82 11.74 35.09
C THR A 25 3.19 10.36 34.92
N LYS A 26 2.09 10.06 35.63
CA LYS A 26 1.34 8.83 35.44
C LYS A 26 0.65 8.79 34.05
N ALA A 27 -0.05 9.86 33.67
CA ALA A 27 -0.72 9.96 32.37
C ALA A 27 0.29 9.84 31.23
N HIS A 28 1.39 10.60 31.27
CA HIS A 28 2.47 10.47 30.28
C HIS A 28 2.99 9.05 30.17
N ARG A 29 3.26 8.36 31.29
CA ARG A 29 3.76 6.98 31.29
C ARG A 29 2.82 6.00 30.61
N TRP A 30 1.50 6.11 30.86
CA TRP A 30 0.53 5.21 30.22
C TRP A 30 0.36 5.52 28.73
N ILE A 31 0.28 6.79 28.36
CA ILE A 31 0.23 7.19 26.95
C ILE A 31 1.48 6.72 26.22
N THR A 32 2.66 6.95 26.79
CA THR A 32 3.93 6.53 26.19
C THR A 32 4.06 5.00 26.10
N LEU A 33 3.48 4.25 27.05
CA LEU A 33 3.49 2.79 26.97
C LEU A 33 2.66 2.28 25.78
N ILE A 34 1.44 2.79 25.62
CA ILE A 34 0.52 2.39 24.54
C ILE A 34 1.09 2.83 23.17
N VAL A 35 1.49 4.09 23.07
CA VAL A 35 2.08 4.65 21.85
C VAL A 35 3.45 4.03 21.55
N GLY A 36 4.21 3.68 22.59
CA GLY A 36 5.54 3.06 22.47
C GLY A 36 5.50 1.70 21.76
N VAL A 37 4.49 0.88 22.02
CA VAL A 37 4.29 -0.39 21.30
C VAL A 37 4.10 -0.13 19.80
N GLN A 38 3.25 0.84 19.44
CA GLN A 38 3.04 1.18 18.04
C GLN A 38 4.27 1.83 17.41
N LEU A 39 5.00 2.67 18.11
CA LEU A 39 6.28 3.22 17.64
C LEU A 39 7.28 2.10 17.35
N LEU A 40 7.36 1.08 18.21
CA LEU A 40 8.19 -0.09 17.95
C LEU A 40 7.74 -0.82 16.67
N CYS A 41 6.44 -1.03 16.50
CA CYS A 41 5.90 -1.61 15.26
C CYS A 41 6.28 -0.78 14.04
N TRP A 42 6.23 0.56 14.12
CA TRP A 42 6.63 1.45 13.03
C TRP A 42 8.13 1.38 12.72
N ILE A 43 8.99 1.32 13.75
CA ILE A 43 10.44 1.17 13.56
C ILE A 43 10.76 -0.17 12.90
N VAL A 44 10.19 -1.27 13.40
CA VAL A 44 10.44 -2.61 12.85
C VAL A 44 9.90 -2.73 11.43
N SER A 45 8.67 -2.29 11.17
CA SER A 45 8.10 -2.32 9.82
C SER A 45 8.85 -1.40 8.85
N GLY A 46 9.26 -0.21 9.31
CA GLY A 46 10.10 0.69 8.52
C GLY A 46 11.45 0.07 8.17
N ALA A 47 12.09 -0.63 9.09
CA ALA A 47 13.30 -1.39 8.81
C ALA A 47 13.05 -2.49 7.76
N VAL A 48 11.95 -3.25 7.91
CA VAL A 48 11.58 -4.26 6.90
C VAL A 48 11.40 -3.62 5.52
N PHE A 49 10.78 -2.45 5.42
CA PHE A 49 10.59 -1.76 4.13
C PHE A 49 11.89 -1.28 3.50
N VAL A 50 12.83 -0.80 4.32
CA VAL A 50 14.14 -0.32 3.85
C VAL A 50 15.05 -1.46 3.42
N PHE A 51 15.05 -2.58 4.14
CA PHE A 51 15.96 -3.71 3.88
C PHE A 51 15.41 -4.73 2.87
N ASN A 52 14.14 -4.66 2.50
CA ASN A 52 13.60 -5.52 1.44
C ASN A 52 13.70 -4.82 0.08
N ASP A 53 14.22 -5.56 -0.89
CA ASP A 53 14.23 -5.13 -2.28
C ASP A 53 12.80 -5.11 -2.83
N ILE A 54 12.37 -3.95 -3.28
CA ILE A 54 11.00 -3.71 -3.75
C ILE A 54 10.68 -4.52 -5.01
N ASP A 55 11.65 -4.76 -5.89
CA ASP A 55 11.44 -5.56 -7.09
C ASP A 55 11.19 -7.03 -6.73
N ASN A 56 11.90 -7.55 -5.69
CA ASN A 56 11.62 -8.87 -5.14
C ASN A 56 10.23 -8.95 -4.47
N VAL A 57 9.82 -7.91 -3.78
CA VAL A 57 8.46 -7.81 -3.19
C VAL A 57 7.40 -7.80 -4.28
N HIS A 58 7.61 -7.06 -5.36
CA HIS A 58 6.66 -7.00 -6.49
C HIS A 58 6.65 -8.27 -7.36
N GLY A 59 7.61 -9.18 -7.16
CA GLY A 59 7.73 -10.40 -7.94
C GLY A 59 8.25 -10.13 -9.36
N ASP A 60 9.07 -9.08 -9.55
CA ASP A 60 9.63 -8.74 -10.85
C ASP A 60 10.75 -9.72 -11.26
N TYR A 61 11.40 -10.36 -10.30
CA TYR A 61 12.41 -11.38 -10.55
C TYR A 61 11.81 -12.70 -11.08
N GLU A 62 10.58 -13.00 -10.73
CA GLU A 62 9.85 -14.19 -11.19
C GLU A 62 9.03 -13.94 -12.46
N PHE A 63 9.00 -12.69 -12.97
CA PHE A 63 8.13 -12.30 -14.06
C PHE A 63 8.89 -11.77 -15.26
N GLU A 64 8.58 -12.33 -16.42
CA GLU A 64 9.04 -11.83 -17.71
C GLU A 64 7.91 -11.06 -18.41
N ARG A 65 8.19 -9.81 -18.75
CA ARG A 65 7.25 -9.04 -19.58
C ARG A 65 7.37 -9.50 -21.02
N PRO A 66 6.27 -9.90 -21.67
CA PRO A 66 6.34 -10.22 -23.07
C PRO A 66 6.78 -8.98 -23.86
N ILE A 67 7.68 -9.20 -24.79
CA ILE A 67 7.97 -8.20 -25.81
C ILE A 67 6.70 -8.04 -26.63
N ALA A 68 6.15 -6.83 -26.69
CA ALA A 68 5.00 -6.56 -27.52
C ALA A 68 5.35 -6.94 -28.97
N ALA A 69 4.57 -7.85 -29.57
CA ALA A 69 4.76 -8.20 -30.97
C ALA A 69 4.66 -6.91 -31.81
N ALA A 70 5.55 -6.77 -32.78
CA ALA A 70 5.46 -5.67 -33.74
C ALA A 70 4.09 -5.76 -34.44
N VAL A 71 3.34 -4.69 -34.37
CA VAL A 71 1.99 -4.63 -34.94
C VAL A 71 2.08 -3.92 -36.29
N ASP A 72 1.57 -4.58 -37.34
CA ASP A 72 1.50 -3.97 -38.66
C ASP A 72 0.58 -2.71 -38.62
N PRO A 73 1.11 -1.52 -39.00
CA PRO A 73 0.30 -0.31 -39.10
C PRO A 73 -0.91 -0.45 -40.04
N GLY A 74 -0.85 -1.37 -41.02
CA GLY A 74 -1.96 -1.68 -41.91
C GLY A 74 -3.22 -2.26 -41.22
N LEU A 75 -3.06 -2.75 -39.98
CA LEU A 75 -4.19 -3.18 -39.15
C LEU A 75 -5.02 -2.01 -38.57
N LEU A 76 -4.52 -0.78 -38.65
CA LEU A 76 -5.22 0.41 -38.16
C LEU A 76 -6.31 0.88 -39.14
N GLY A 77 -7.18 1.75 -38.71
CA GLY A 77 -8.20 2.39 -39.56
C GLY A 77 -9.43 1.51 -39.84
N ALA A 78 -9.54 0.95 -41.02
CA ALA A 78 -10.75 0.20 -41.43
C ALA A 78 -11.02 -1.05 -40.56
N ARG A 79 -9.96 -1.73 -40.11
CA ARG A 79 -10.06 -2.90 -39.21
C ARG A 79 -10.49 -2.50 -37.79
N ALA A 80 -9.96 -1.39 -37.27
CA ALA A 80 -10.40 -0.88 -35.99
C ALA A 80 -11.90 -0.47 -35.99
N ARG A 81 -12.38 0.15 -37.08
CA ARG A 81 -13.81 0.47 -37.24
C ARG A 81 -14.68 -0.78 -37.29
N ARG A 82 -14.24 -1.82 -38.03
CA ARG A 82 -14.96 -3.11 -38.06
C ARG A 82 -15.00 -3.79 -36.70
N ALA A 83 -13.90 -3.75 -35.96
CA ALA A 83 -13.82 -4.29 -34.60
C ALA A 83 -14.80 -3.57 -33.65
N ALA A 84 -14.86 -2.23 -33.72
CA ALA A 84 -15.81 -1.46 -32.96
C ALA A 84 -17.27 -1.84 -33.31
N ALA A 85 -17.58 -1.95 -34.59
CA ALA A 85 -18.91 -2.34 -35.07
C ALA A 85 -19.27 -3.79 -34.62
N ALA A 86 -18.36 -4.75 -34.76
CA ALA A 86 -18.58 -6.13 -34.36
C ALA A 86 -18.94 -6.26 -32.88
N LEU A 87 -18.19 -5.57 -32.00
CA LEU A 87 -18.46 -5.59 -30.56
C LEU A 87 -19.74 -4.84 -30.20
N THR A 88 -20.03 -3.72 -30.85
CA THR A 88 -21.31 -2.98 -30.66
C THR A 88 -22.48 -3.87 -31.00
N ALA A 89 -22.40 -4.61 -32.12
CA ALA A 89 -23.45 -5.54 -32.51
C ALA A 89 -23.58 -6.70 -31.53
N ALA A 90 -22.48 -7.28 -31.07
CA ALA A 90 -22.47 -8.37 -30.10
C ALA A 90 -22.99 -7.95 -28.71
N SER A 91 -22.87 -6.67 -28.35
CA SER A 91 -23.34 -6.09 -27.07
C SER A 91 -24.80 -5.59 -27.14
N GLY A 92 -25.53 -5.88 -28.18
CA GLY A 92 -26.93 -5.42 -28.35
C GLY A 92 -27.07 -3.94 -28.68
N GLY A 93 -26.05 -3.28 -29.22
CA GLY A 93 -26.10 -1.90 -29.68
C GLY A 93 -26.11 -0.83 -28.58
N ILE A 94 -25.86 -1.21 -27.33
CA ILE A 94 -25.93 -0.30 -26.18
C ILE A 94 -24.63 0.50 -26.04
N GLY A 95 -24.70 1.79 -26.40
CA GLY A 95 -23.68 2.79 -26.13
C GLY A 95 -22.57 2.92 -27.19
N GLY A 96 -22.12 4.14 -27.43
CA GLY A 96 -21.06 4.43 -28.40
C GLY A 96 -19.69 3.96 -27.95
N VAL A 97 -18.91 3.39 -28.87
CA VAL A 97 -17.49 3.12 -28.67
C VAL A 97 -16.73 4.43 -28.51
N SER A 98 -16.00 4.56 -27.39
CA SER A 98 -15.22 5.76 -27.09
C SER A 98 -13.75 5.64 -27.50
N LYS A 99 -13.22 4.40 -27.47
CA LYS A 99 -11.79 4.15 -27.69
C LYS A 99 -11.58 2.73 -28.21
N VAL A 100 -10.70 2.58 -29.19
CA VAL A 100 -10.21 1.30 -29.69
C VAL A 100 -8.70 1.31 -29.59
N VAL A 101 -8.12 0.31 -28.92
CA VAL A 101 -6.68 0.19 -28.72
C VAL A 101 -6.20 -1.12 -29.35
N LEU A 102 -5.24 -1.00 -30.24
CA LEU A 102 -4.53 -2.18 -30.77
C LEU A 102 -3.52 -2.64 -29.70
N THR A 103 -3.62 -3.89 -29.33
CA THR A 103 -2.77 -4.52 -28.30
C THR A 103 -2.50 -5.97 -28.70
N THR A 104 -1.75 -6.68 -27.88
CA THR A 104 -1.50 -8.11 -28.06
C THR A 104 -2.17 -8.93 -26.96
N ARG A 105 -2.76 -10.04 -27.33
CA ARG A 105 -3.33 -11.01 -26.39
C ARG A 105 -2.83 -12.40 -26.78
N MET A 106 -2.10 -13.07 -25.88
CA MET A 106 -1.46 -14.35 -26.14
C MET A 106 -0.59 -14.34 -27.42
N GLY A 107 0.17 -13.25 -27.64
CA GLY A 107 1.03 -13.07 -28.81
C GLY A 107 0.33 -12.73 -30.12
N ARG A 108 -1.03 -12.62 -30.13
CA ARG A 108 -1.81 -12.22 -31.30
C ARG A 108 -2.27 -10.77 -31.21
N PRO A 109 -2.29 -10.02 -32.32
CA PRO A 109 -2.80 -8.66 -32.33
C PRO A 109 -4.33 -8.67 -32.16
N VAL A 110 -4.82 -7.88 -31.20
CA VAL A 110 -6.25 -7.73 -30.92
C VAL A 110 -6.61 -6.27 -30.73
N PHE A 111 -7.83 -5.90 -31.03
CA PHE A 111 -8.40 -4.62 -30.68
C PHE A 111 -9.14 -4.73 -29.34
N ALA A 112 -8.69 -3.99 -28.34
CA ALA A 112 -9.44 -3.75 -27.11
C ALA A 112 -10.38 -2.57 -27.35
N VAL A 113 -11.68 -2.80 -27.20
CA VAL A 113 -12.74 -1.80 -27.47
C VAL A 113 -13.31 -1.32 -26.14
N TYR A 114 -13.36 0.00 -25.95
CA TYR A 114 -13.83 0.63 -24.73
C TYR A 114 -15.10 1.44 -24.97
N GLN A 115 -15.94 1.52 -23.96
CA GLN A 115 -17.19 2.28 -23.97
C GLN A 115 -17.16 3.37 -22.88
N GLY A 116 -17.53 4.58 -23.24
CA GLY A 116 -17.55 5.71 -22.31
C GLY A 116 -16.19 5.92 -21.64
N ASN A 117 -16.19 6.13 -20.33
CA ASN A 117 -14.99 6.30 -19.51
C ASN A 117 -14.54 4.99 -18.81
N ALA A 118 -14.97 3.82 -19.30
CA ALA A 118 -14.61 2.55 -18.70
C ALA A 118 -13.09 2.33 -18.71
N ARG A 119 -12.55 1.85 -17.60
CA ARG A 119 -11.14 1.47 -17.47
C ARG A 119 -10.87 0.07 -18.01
N THR A 120 -11.88 -0.77 -18.04
CA THR A 120 -11.85 -2.12 -18.62
C THR A 120 -12.45 -2.10 -20.01
N PRO A 121 -11.88 -2.84 -20.98
CA PRO A 121 -12.48 -2.93 -22.31
C PRO A 121 -13.83 -3.64 -22.25
N LEU A 122 -14.75 -3.26 -23.12
CA LEU A 122 -16.02 -3.95 -23.39
C LEU A 122 -15.76 -5.38 -23.88
N GLY A 123 -14.69 -5.57 -24.66
CA GLY A 123 -14.26 -6.85 -25.18
C GLY A 123 -13.08 -6.71 -26.13
N PHE A 124 -12.70 -7.83 -26.69
CA PHE A 124 -11.57 -7.95 -27.61
C PHE A 124 -12.02 -8.51 -28.96
N VAL A 125 -11.42 -8.01 -30.01
CA VAL A 125 -11.63 -8.45 -31.39
C VAL A 125 -10.28 -8.79 -31.99
N ASP A 126 -10.14 -9.96 -32.59
CA ASP A 126 -8.95 -10.35 -33.32
C ASP A 126 -8.70 -9.37 -34.46
N ALA A 127 -7.48 -8.82 -34.54
CA ALA A 127 -7.17 -7.75 -35.48
C ALA A 127 -7.04 -8.25 -36.92
N GLU A 128 -6.81 -9.53 -37.15
CA GLU A 128 -6.68 -10.14 -38.46
C GLU A 128 -8.01 -10.63 -38.99
N THR A 129 -8.75 -11.37 -38.16
CA THR A 129 -10.00 -12.02 -38.58
C THR A 129 -11.23 -11.14 -38.36
N GLY A 130 -11.19 -10.20 -37.42
CA GLY A 130 -12.33 -9.37 -37.05
C GLY A 130 -13.36 -10.10 -36.17
N THR A 131 -13.02 -11.29 -35.68
CA THR A 131 -13.90 -12.07 -34.78
C THR A 131 -13.79 -11.61 -33.34
N VAL A 132 -14.92 -11.63 -32.62
CA VAL A 132 -14.93 -11.35 -31.17
C VAL A 132 -14.22 -12.47 -30.44
N VAL A 133 -13.26 -12.10 -29.60
CA VAL A 133 -12.47 -13.03 -28.81
C VAL A 133 -13.08 -13.18 -27.42
N GLY A 134 -13.56 -14.36 -27.10
CA GLY A 134 -14.15 -14.68 -25.81
C GLY A 134 -13.12 -14.73 -24.64
N PRO A 135 -13.59 -14.91 -23.41
CA PRO A 135 -12.72 -15.09 -22.24
C PRO A 135 -11.80 -16.28 -22.40
N ILE A 136 -10.60 -16.21 -21.82
CA ILE A 136 -9.67 -17.34 -21.79
C ILE A 136 -10.18 -18.43 -20.86
N GLN A 137 -9.78 -19.66 -21.14
CA GLN A 137 -10.06 -20.82 -20.32
C GLN A 137 -8.89 -21.12 -19.36
N ALA A 138 -9.11 -21.97 -18.35
CA ALA A 138 -8.12 -22.32 -17.34
C ALA A 138 -6.79 -22.82 -17.93
N ALA A 139 -6.82 -23.67 -18.96
CA ALA A 139 -5.61 -24.15 -19.63
C ALA A 139 -4.83 -23.02 -20.32
N GLN A 140 -5.53 -22.03 -20.87
CA GLN A 140 -4.89 -20.84 -21.46
C GLN A 140 -4.28 -19.94 -20.38
N ALA A 141 -4.96 -19.78 -19.23
CA ALA A 141 -4.42 -19.05 -18.10
C ALA A 141 -3.15 -19.72 -17.56
N GLU A 142 -3.12 -21.03 -17.47
CA GLU A 142 -1.92 -21.79 -17.12
C GLU A 142 -0.77 -21.57 -18.12
N GLY A 143 -1.07 -21.65 -19.42
CA GLY A 143 -0.10 -21.39 -20.49
C GLY A 143 0.49 -19.98 -20.42
N ILE A 144 -0.36 -18.97 -20.19
CA ILE A 144 0.07 -17.58 -19.99
C ILE A 144 0.98 -17.47 -18.76
N ALA A 145 0.57 -18.07 -17.63
CA ALA A 145 1.38 -18.03 -16.41
C ALA A 145 2.77 -18.61 -16.65
N LYS A 146 2.86 -19.78 -17.29
CA LYS A 146 4.13 -20.44 -17.63
C LYS A 146 4.99 -19.59 -18.56
N ALA A 147 4.39 -18.95 -19.55
CA ALA A 147 5.10 -18.08 -20.50
C ALA A 147 5.70 -16.83 -19.85
N HIS A 148 5.12 -16.37 -18.74
CA HIS A 148 5.60 -15.18 -18.00
C HIS A 148 6.45 -15.52 -16.77
N TYR A 149 6.52 -16.79 -16.39
CA TYR A 149 7.27 -17.21 -15.21
C TYR A 149 8.73 -17.50 -15.57
N LYS A 150 9.65 -16.77 -14.97
CA LYS A 150 11.11 -16.96 -15.18
C LYS A 150 11.71 -18.17 -14.48
N GLY A 151 11.00 -18.74 -13.49
CA GLY A 151 11.48 -19.90 -12.78
C GLY A 151 11.25 -21.21 -13.55
N SER A 152 11.78 -22.32 -13.01
CA SER A 152 11.61 -23.66 -13.56
C SER A 152 10.53 -24.49 -12.87
N ALA A 153 9.86 -23.93 -11.85
CA ALA A 153 8.86 -24.68 -11.09
C ALA A 153 7.58 -24.90 -11.89
N GLY A 154 6.95 -26.05 -11.69
CA GLY A 154 5.66 -26.38 -12.28
C GLY A 154 4.51 -25.59 -11.69
N VAL A 155 3.37 -25.58 -12.38
CA VAL A 155 2.12 -25.07 -11.85
C VAL A 155 1.54 -26.08 -10.87
N ARG A 156 1.25 -25.62 -9.66
CA ARG A 156 0.62 -26.41 -8.59
C ARG A 156 -0.89 -26.45 -8.73
N SER A 157 -1.51 -25.29 -9.03
CA SER A 157 -2.96 -25.19 -9.17
C SER A 157 -3.37 -24.00 -10.02
N VAL A 158 -4.52 -24.16 -10.69
CA VAL A 158 -5.24 -23.07 -11.37
C VAL A 158 -6.63 -23.00 -10.77
N ARG A 159 -7.01 -21.82 -10.26
CA ARG A 159 -8.29 -21.61 -9.58
C ARG A 159 -9.02 -20.42 -10.17
N TRP A 160 -10.31 -20.57 -10.38
CA TRP A 160 -11.22 -19.49 -10.71
C TRP A 160 -11.67 -18.78 -9.44
N LEU A 161 -11.54 -17.46 -9.38
CA LEU A 161 -11.93 -16.65 -8.24
C LEU A 161 -12.98 -15.63 -8.67
N GLU A 162 -14.16 -15.71 -8.05
CA GLU A 162 -15.25 -14.73 -8.18
C GLU A 162 -15.23 -13.68 -7.07
N ALA A 163 -14.57 -14.01 -5.96
CA ALA A 163 -14.38 -13.11 -4.83
C ALA A 163 -12.88 -12.84 -4.61
N ALA A 164 -12.54 -11.62 -4.26
CA ALA A 164 -11.17 -11.21 -4.02
C ALA A 164 -10.65 -11.76 -2.67
N PRO A 165 -9.62 -12.62 -2.66
CA PRO A 165 -8.91 -12.91 -1.42
C PRO A 165 -8.13 -11.67 -0.95
N LEU A 166 -7.75 -11.64 0.32
CA LEU A 166 -7.05 -10.50 0.93
C LEU A 166 -5.77 -10.07 0.18
N GLU A 167 -5.09 -11.00 -0.48
CA GLU A 167 -3.89 -10.71 -1.29
C GLU A 167 -4.20 -10.18 -2.70
N TYR A 168 -5.48 -10.14 -3.11
CA TYR A 168 -5.93 -9.63 -4.41
C TYR A 168 -6.87 -8.44 -4.21
N ARG A 169 -6.32 -7.28 -3.89
CA ARG A 169 -7.07 -6.05 -3.63
C ARG A 169 -7.11 -5.16 -4.88
N GLY A 170 -8.29 -4.63 -5.17
CA GLY A 170 -8.48 -3.63 -6.23
C GLY A 170 -8.34 -4.12 -7.67
N GLY A 171 -8.15 -5.41 -7.88
CA GLY A 171 -8.12 -6.00 -9.23
C GLY A 171 -9.51 -6.36 -9.76
N PRO A 172 -9.65 -6.53 -11.10
CA PRO A 172 -10.91 -6.96 -11.71
C PRO A 172 -11.26 -8.40 -11.36
N LEU A 173 -12.55 -8.67 -11.19
CA LEU A 173 -13.09 -10.02 -10.98
C LEU A 173 -14.08 -10.33 -12.11
N PRO A 174 -14.25 -11.60 -12.47
CA PRO A 174 -13.53 -12.78 -11.97
C PRO A 174 -12.08 -12.83 -12.46
N VAL A 175 -11.24 -13.69 -11.83
CA VAL A 175 -9.82 -13.82 -12.17
C VAL A 175 -9.35 -15.25 -11.99
N TYR A 176 -8.42 -15.72 -12.85
CA TYR A 176 -7.70 -16.96 -12.62
C TYR A 176 -6.51 -16.72 -11.71
N ARG A 177 -6.39 -17.51 -10.63
CA ARG A 177 -5.19 -17.60 -9.83
C ARG A 177 -4.40 -18.83 -10.22
N VAL A 178 -3.16 -18.65 -10.63
CA VAL A 178 -2.20 -19.70 -10.96
C VAL A 178 -1.10 -19.71 -9.92
N ASP A 179 -1.01 -20.78 -9.13
CA ASP A 179 0.00 -20.97 -8.10
C ASP A 179 1.13 -21.86 -8.61
N PHE A 180 2.39 -21.44 -8.40
CA PHE A 180 3.58 -22.21 -8.74
C PHE A 180 4.09 -23.02 -7.56
N ASP A 181 4.78 -24.12 -7.83
CA ASP A 181 5.39 -24.99 -6.82
C ASP A 181 6.84 -24.58 -6.53
N ASP A 182 7.06 -23.29 -6.35
CA ASP A 182 8.35 -22.72 -6.02
C ASP A 182 8.48 -22.42 -4.51
N SER A 183 9.71 -22.20 -4.04
CA SER A 183 10.01 -21.87 -2.64
C SER A 183 9.44 -20.51 -2.19
N LYS A 184 9.14 -19.63 -3.13
CA LYS A 184 8.54 -18.32 -2.88
C LYS A 184 7.01 -18.36 -2.88
N HIS A 185 6.38 -19.51 -3.18
CA HIS A 185 4.92 -19.64 -3.31
C HIS A 185 4.34 -18.58 -4.23
N THR A 186 4.92 -18.46 -5.41
CA THR A 186 4.54 -17.47 -6.42
C THR A 186 3.13 -17.75 -6.92
N SER A 187 2.33 -16.70 -7.02
CA SER A 187 0.96 -16.73 -7.55
C SER A 187 0.80 -15.62 -8.58
N PHE A 188 0.30 -15.97 -9.76
CA PHE A 188 -0.10 -15.01 -10.77
C PHE A 188 -1.63 -14.96 -10.86
N PHE A 189 -2.16 -13.74 -10.98
CA PHE A 189 -3.58 -13.49 -11.19
C PHE A 189 -3.77 -13.01 -12.61
N ILE A 190 -4.61 -13.72 -13.38
CA ILE A 190 -4.76 -13.52 -14.82
C ILE A 190 -6.20 -13.20 -15.14
N SER A 191 -6.41 -12.04 -15.76
CA SER A 191 -7.75 -11.63 -16.20
C SER A 191 -8.25 -12.58 -17.30
N PRO A 192 -9.45 -13.16 -17.16
CA PRO A 192 -10.02 -14.00 -18.20
C PRO A 192 -10.33 -13.23 -19.48
N GLU A 193 -10.64 -11.96 -19.37
CA GLU A 193 -11.01 -11.12 -20.53
C GLU A 193 -9.78 -10.70 -21.32
N SER A 194 -8.76 -10.15 -20.67
CA SER A 194 -7.57 -9.65 -21.37
C SER A 194 -6.47 -10.69 -21.56
N GLY A 195 -6.44 -11.78 -20.78
CA GLY A 195 -5.30 -12.68 -20.71
C GLY A 195 -4.06 -12.05 -20.06
N ALA A 196 -4.19 -10.88 -19.48
CA ALA A 196 -3.05 -10.20 -18.83
C ALA A 196 -2.82 -10.71 -17.41
N VAL A 197 -1.56 -10.81 -17.01
CA VAL A 197 -1.18 -11.00 -15.60
C VAL A 197 -1.40 -9.66 -14.90
N VAL A 198 -2.53 -9.55 -14.19
CA VAL A 198 -2.97 -8.30 -13.54
C VAL A 198 -2.34 -8.10 -12.16
N MET A 199 -1.89 -9.19 -11.54
CA MET A 199 -1.28 -9.12 -10.21
C MET A 199 -0.36 -10.32 -9.98
N ARG A 200 0.69 -10.10 -9.20
CA ARG A 200 1.66 -11.13 -8.80
C ARG A 200 1.83 -11.09 -7.30
N ARG A 201 1.99 -12.26 -6.68
CA ARG A 201 2.24 -12.40 -5.25
C ARG A 201 3.26 -13.50 -5.02
N ASN A 202 4.13 -13.26 -4.05
CA ASN A 202 5.16 -14.19 -3.60
C ASN A 202 5.31 -14.13 -2.07
N ARG A 203 6.17 -14.94 -1.50
CA ARG A 203 6.42 -14.94 -0.05
C ARG A 203 6.99 -13.59 0.45
N PRO A 204 7.98 -12.95 -0.21
CA PRO A 204 8.42 -11.61 0.16
C PRO A 204 7.27 -10.60 0.22
N TRP A 205 6.36 -10.61 -0.76
CA TRP A 205 5.19 -9.75 -0.75
C TRP A 205 4.30 -9.99 0.47
N ARG A 206 4.03 -11.26 0.82
CA ARG A 206 3.17 -11.61 1.96
C ARG A 206 3.77 -11.17 3.29
N ILE A 207 5.10 -11.26 3.43
CA ILE A 207 5.83 -10.74 4.59
C ILE A 207 5.74 -9.21 4.63
N PHE A 208 6.00 -8.55 3.51
CA PHE A 208 5.89 -7.10 3.39
C PHE A 208 4.46 -6.62 3.74
N ASP A 209 3.43 -7.27 3.22
CA ASP A 209 2.02 -6.94 3.46
C ASP A 209 1.62 -7.12 4.94
N PHE A 210 2.20 -8.10 5.64
CA PHE A 210 2.02 -8.25 7.08
C PHE A 210 2.58 -7.04 7.85
N PHE A 211 3.80 -6.62 7.53
CA PHE A 211 4.40 -5.43 8.16
C PHE A 211 3.70 -4.13 7.72
N TRP A 212 3.19 -4.09 6.48
CA TRP A 212 2.33 -3.00 6.01
C TRP A 212 1.07 -2.86 6.86
N MET A 213 0.40 -3.96 7.15
CA MET A 213 -0.75 -4.00 8.05
C MET A 213 -0.43 -3.44 9.45
N LEU A 214 0.71 -3.83 10.03
CA LEU A 214 1.15 -3.31 11.33
C LEU A 214 1.49 -1.81 11.26
N HIS A 215 2.08 -1.38 10.15
CA HIS A 215 2.48 0.01 9.94
C HIS A 215 1.27 0.93 9.77
N THR A 216 0.34 0.53 8.94
CA THR A 216 -0.86 1.31 8.65
C THR A 216 -1.95 1.15 9.70
N MET A 217 -1.84 0.14 10.59
CA MET A 217 -2.88 -0.23 11.57
C MET A 217 -4.23 -0.57 10.93
N ASP A 218 -4.24 -0.87 9.63
CA ASP A 218 -5.43 -1.38 8.93
C ASP A 218 -5.41 -2.91 8.93
N TYR A 219 -6.00 -3.48 9.96
CA TYR A 219 -6.01 -4.92 10.17
C TYR A 219 -7.06 -5.66 9.33
N ALA A 220 -7.99 -4.92 8.71
CA ALA A 220 -9.08 -5.49 7.91
C ALA A 220 -8.71 -5.57 6.43
N ASN A 221 -8.53 -4.43 5.79
CA ASN A 221 -8.39 -4.33 4.33
C ASN A 221 -6.96 -4.10 3.89
N ARG A 222 -6.11 -3.49 4.75
CA ARG A 222 -4.70 -3.17 4.51
C ARG A 222 -4.45 -2.19 3.36
N ASP A 223 -5.43 -1.36 3.02
CA ASP A 223 -5.40 -0.40 1.93
C ASP A 223 -5.73 1.04 2.34
N ASP A 224 -6.37 1.25 3.52
CA ASP A 224 -6.64 2.56 4.08
C ASP A 224 -5.57 2.97 5.11
N PHE A 225 -4.71 3.91 4.72
CA PHE A 225 -3.71 4.51 5.61
C PHE A 225 -4.13 5.89 6.17
N ASN A 226 -5.42 6.28 6.01
CA ASN A 226 -5.97 7.55 6.48
C ASN A 226 -7.13 7.41 7.46
N HIS A 227 -7.38 6.21 7.99
CA HIS A 227 -8.48 5.96 8.92
C HIS A 227 -8.25 6.61 10.30
N ARG A 228 -9.29 6.69 11.10
CA ARG A 228 -9.27 7.44 12.37
C ARG A 228 -8.24 6.93 13.37
N LEU A 229 -8.01 5.61 13.44
CA LEU A 229 -7.09 5.01 14.41
C LEU A 229 -5.65 5.48 14.17
N ILE A 230 -5.14 5.36 12.93
CA ILE A 230 -3.77 5.77 12.62
C ILE A 230 -3.56 7.28 12.86
N ARG A 231 -4.55 8.11 12.48
CA ARG A 231 -4.49 9.57 12.72
C ARG A 231 -4.41 9.89 14.21
N THR A 232 -5.22 9.23 15.03
CA THR A 232 -5.21 9.43 16.49
C THR A 232 -3.88 9.01 17.09
N VAL A 233 -3.38 7.84 16.73
CA VAL A 233 -2.10 7.33 17.23
C VAL A 233 -0.93 8.21 16.76
N ALA A 234 -0.95 8.68 15.52
CA ALA A 234 0.08 9.59 15.00
C ALA A 234 0.14 10.90 15.79
N VAL A 235 -1.01 11.51 16.11
CA VAL A 235 -1.07 12.72 16.95
C VAL A 235 -0.53 12.43 18.35
N LEU A 236 -0.96 11.34 18.97
CA LEU A 236 -0.48 10.95 20.30
C LEU A 236 1.03 10.67 20.31
N ALA A 237 1.55 10.03 19.27
CA ALA A 237 2.98 9.76 19.09
C ALA A 237 3.78 11.07 18.95
N ALA A 238 3.27 12.02 18.16
CA ALA A 238 3.90 13.34 18.01
C ALA A 238 3.94 14.09 19.35
N LEU A 239 2.83 14.10 20.10
CA LEU A 239 2.78 14.72 21.42
C LEU A 239 3.71 14.04 22.43
N ALA A 240 3.77 12.72 22.43
CA ALA A 240 4.70 11.95 23.26
C ALA A 240 6.15 12.27 22.92
N GLY A 241 6.50 12.32 21.64
CA GLY A 241 7.83 12.69 21.15
C GLY A 241 8.23 14.10 21.53
N LEU A 242 7.36 15.08 21.30
CA LEU A 242 7.59 16.48 21.68
C LEU A 242 7.78 16.63 23.19
N SER A 243 6.94 15.98 23.99
CA SER A 243 7.08 16.02 25.46
C SER A 243 8.39 15.37 25.92
N GLY A 244 8.79 14.26 25.28
CA GLY A 244 10.08 13.62 25.54
C GLY A 244 11.27 14.51 25.19
N ALA A 245 11.22 15.19 24.04
CA ALA A 245 12.25 16.16 23.64
C ALA A 245 12.38 17.31 24.65
N VAL A 246 11.26 17.89 25.10
CA VAL A 246 11.28 18.94 26.14
C VAL A 246 11.94 18.44 27.42
N LEU A 247 11.62 17.24 27.89
CA LEU A 247 12.24 16.65 29.08
C LEU A 247 13.73 16.43 28.90
N LEU A 248 14.16 16.00 27.71
CA LEU A 248 15.56 15.81 27.35
C LEU A 248 16.33 17.13 27.39
N PHE A 249 15.81 18.18 26.74
CA PHE A 249 16.40 19.53 26.76
C PHE A 249 16.53 20.07 28.19
N GLN A 250 15.53 19.89 29.04
CA GLN A 250 15.59 20.33 30.44
C GLN A 250 16.66 19.61 31.25
N ARG A 251 16.98 18.36 30.88
CA ARG A 251 18.03 17.60 31.58
C ARG A 251 19.45 18.01 31.16
N PHE A 252 19.65 18.32 29.87
CA PHE A 252 20.97 18.65 29.31
C PHE A 252 21.31 20.14 29.31
N LEU A 253 20.29 21.01 29.36
CA LEU A 253 20.45 22.46 29.50
C LEU A 253 19.99 22.88 30.91
N PRO A 254 20.84 22.77 31.95
CA PRO A 254 20.48 23.30 33.26
C PRO A 254 20.31 24.81 33.12
N LEU A 255 19.08 25.30 33.19
CA LEU A 255 18.81 26.72 33.31
C LEU A 255 19.69 27.22 34.44
N ARG A 256 20.61 28.14 34.13
CA ARG A 256 21.45 28.84 35.13
C ARG A 256 20.52 29.34 36.24
N ARG A 257 20.55 28.66 37.39
CA ARG A 257 19.99 29.22 38.61
C ARG A 257 20.74 30.49 38.85
N GLY A 258 20.07 31.63 38.67
CA GLY A 258 20.62 32.94 39.06
C GLY A 258 21.11 32.82 40.49
N ARG A 259 22.42 32.90 40.69
CA ARG A 259 22.98 33.22 42.02
C ARG A 259 22.36 34.51 42.43
N GLY A 260 21.53 34.48 43.45
CA GLY A 260 21.12 35.68 44.14
C GLY A 260 22.36 36.46 44.62
N PRO A 261 22.31 37.77 44.66
CA PRO A 261 23.44 38.57 45.16
C PRO A 261 23.73 38.15 46.59
N ASP A 262 24.99 37.75 46.84
CA ASP A 262 25.54 37.55 48.18
C ASP A 262 25.40 38.84 48.93
N SER A 263 24.40 38.93 49.85
CA SER A 263 24.33 39.95 50.88
C SER A 263 25.13 39.47 52.08
N ASN A 264 26.45 39.54 51.97
CA ASN A 264 27.35 39.50 53.14
C ASN A 264 28.61 40.29 52.79
N ARG A 265 28.53 41.55 52.99
CA ARG A 265 29.66 42.44 53.36
C ARG A 265 29.14 43.59 54.19
N ALA A 266 29.27 43.47 55.46
CA ALA A 266 29.79 44.47 56.39
C ALA A 266 29.66 43.95 57.81
#